data_78d806e61fc2704fc201a08d592eaef5
#
_entry.id   78d806e61fc2704fc201a08d592eaef5
#
_cell.length_a   1.000
_cell.length_b   1.000
_cell.length_c   1.000
_cell.angle_alpha   90.00
_cell.angle_beta   90.00
_cell.angle_gamma   90.00
#
_symmetry.space_group_name_H-M   'P 1'
#
loop_
_entity.id
_entity.type
_entity.pdbx_description
1 polymer ?
#
loop_
_entity_poly.entity_id
_entity_poly.type
_entity_poly.pdbx_seq_one_letter_code
_entity_poly.pdbx_strand_id
1 'polypeptide(L)'
;SRLSRGLGDVYKRQLHDLITGEAESFRAIFLSPRNIYNLFMQSAVIAALAVGITVVLLLGEIDLSAAATAGVCAALLGVLVLSGVPGFLACLIVIFVGIIMGAAQGLLVAYVGIPSFVVTLAGLLGYQGLMQKILPTGNLNVGDPFVRSIARLLIPDMWGLFLALVVFVLFALTTIRKQVQRKEKGLELDNKLTVWFQIIV
;
A
#
# COMPACT_ATOMS: atom_id res chain seq x y z
N SER A 1 -5.87 7.54 38.36
CA SER A 1 -6.94 7.65 37.36
C SER A 1 -7.34 6.26 36.84
N ARG A 2 -8.59 6.10 36.36
CA ARG A 2 -9.10 4.79 35.87
C ARG A 2 -8.35 4.28 34.63
N LEU A 3 -7.81 5.15 33.80
CA LEU A 3 -7.05 4.82 32.59
C LEU A 3 -5.69 4.16 32.90
N SER A 4 -4.98 4.64 33.92
CA SER A 4 -3.68 4.06 34.30
C SER A 4 -3.82 2.67 34.93
N ARG A 5 -4.94 2.40 35.60
CA ARG A 5 -5.24 1.06 36.15
C ARG A 5 -5.59 0.07 35.04
N GLY A 6 -6.39 0.49 34.04
CA GLY A 6 -6.76 -0.37 32.90
C GLY A 6 -5.55 -0.78 32.04
N LEU A 7 -4.62 0.14 31.78
CA LEU A 7 -3.37 -0.18 31.06
C LEU A 7 -2.49 -1.16 31.84
N GLY A 8 -2.34 -0.95 33.17
CA GLY A 8 -1.58 -1.85 34.04
C GLY A 8 -2.15 -3.27 34.07
N ASP A 9 -3.48 -3.40 34.04
CA ASP A 9 -4.14 -4.71 34.04
C ASP A 9 -4.00 -5.43 32.68
N VAL A 10 -3.99 -4.70 31.56
CA VAL A 10 -3.72 -5.27 30.24
C VAL A 10 -2.29 -5.78 30.14
N TYR A 11 -1.30 -5.00 30.60
CA TYR A 11 0.10 -5.44 30.61
C TYR A 11 0.34 -6.62 31.56
N LYS A 12 -0.30 -6.64 32.72
CA LYS A 12 -0.20 -7.77 33.65
C LYS A 12 -0.80 -9.05 33.08
N ARG A 13 -1.93 -8.96 32.37
CA ARG A 13 -2.52 -10.11 31.66
C ARG A 13 -1.60 -10.61 30.56
N GLN A 14 -1.09 -9.72 29.71
CA GLN A 14 -0.15 -10.08 28.65
C GLN A 14 1.12 -10.74 29.21
N LEU A 15 1.65 -10.23 30.33
CA LEU A 15 2.81 -10.82 30.98
C LEU A 15 2.49 -12.17 31.63
N HIS A 16 1.33 -12.29 32.25
CA HIS A 16 0.84 -13.55 32.81
C HIS A 16 0.66 -14.62 31.74
N ASP A 17 0.04 -14.28 30.60
CA ASP A 17 -0.18 -15.17 29.46
C ASP A 17 1.15 -15.63 28.82
N LEU A 18 2.17 -14.75 28.84
CA LEU A 18 3.53 -15.07 28.40
C LEU A 18 4.24 -16.04 29.36
N ILE A 19 4.01 -15.92 30.67
CA ILE A 19 4.68 -16.72 31.70
C ILE A 19 3.99 -18.07 31.91
N THR A 20 2.66 -18.12 31.77
CA THR A 20 1.85 -19.33 32.05
C THR A 20 1.71 -20.28 30.84
N GLY A 21 2.33 -19.96 29.70
CA GLY A 21 2.28 -20.83 28.51
C GLY A 21 1.04 -20.64 27.63
N GLU A 22 0.16 -19.65 27.93
CA GLU A 22 -0.92 -19.22 27.03
C GLU A 22 -0.39 -18.50 25.77
N ALA A 23 0.95 -18.45 25.61
CA ALA A 23 1.61 -18.07 24.37
C ALA A 23 1.16 -18.94 23.16
N GLU A 24 0.64 -20.14 23.41
CA GLU A 24 0.00 -20.93 22.36
C GLU A 24 -1.29 -20.30 21.87
N SER A 25 -2.10 -19.69 22.75
CA SER A 25 -3.32 -19.00 22.34
C SER A 25 -3.00 -17.71 21.56
N PHE A 26 -1.95 -16.96 21.92
CA PHE A 26 -1.47 -15.81 21.17
C PHE A 26 -0.96 -16.21 19.78
N ARG A 27 -0.15 -17.28 19.67
CA ARG A 27 0.28 -17.83 18.39
C ARG A 27 -0.91 -18.31 17.55
N ALA A 28 -1.86 -19.00 18.15
CA ALA A 28 -3.04 -19.49 17.47
C ALA A 28 -3.93 -18.35 16.95
N ILE A 29 -4.08 -17.26 17.73
CA ILE A 29 -4.83 -16.07 17.31
C ILE A 29 -4.07 -15.30 16.23
N PHE A 30 -2.77 -15.06 16.43
CA PHE A 30 -1.94 -14.30 15.50
C PHE A 30 -1.79 -15.00 14.15
N LEU A 31 -1.55 -16.31 14.15
CA LEU A 31 -1.42 -17.14 12.96
C LEU A 31 -2.77 -17.69 12.46
N SER A 32 -3.88 -17.25 13.03
CA SER A 32 -5.21 -17.65 12.55
C SER A 32 -5.37 -17.22 11.08
N PRO A 33 -5.99 -18.07 10.23
CA PRO A 33 -6.23 -17.73 8.82
C PRO A 33 -6.92 -16.38 8.63
N ARG A 34 -7.84 -16.03 9.53
CA ARG A 34 -8.56 -14.76 9.52
C ARG A 34 -7.63 -13.56 9.77
N ASN A 35 -6.71 -13.68 10.72
CA ASN A 35 -5.78 -12.60 11.02
C ASN A 35 -4.74 -12.42 9.91
N ILE A 36 -4.21 -13.53 9.38
CA ILE A 36 -3.31 -13.52 8.23
C ILE A 36 -4.00 -12.87 7.02
N TYR A 37 -5.25 -13.23 6.74
CA TYR A 37 -6.04 -12.58 5.69
C TYR A 37 -6.16 -11.06 5.90
N ASN A 38 -6.46 -10.62 7.12
CA ASN A 38 -6.56 -9.20 7.44
C ASN A 38 -5.21 -8.47 7.25
N LEU A 39 -4.09 -9.11 7.61
CA LEU A 39 -2.74 -8.56 7.40
C LEU A 39 -2.45 -8.40 5.90
N PHE A 40 -2.77 -9.39 5.08
CA PHE A 40 -2.61 -9.29 3.63
C PHE A 40 -3.46 -8.17 3.03
N MET A 41 -4.72 -8.05 3.45
CA MET A 41 -5.61 -6.98 2.99
C MET A 41 -5.08 -5.59 3.34
N GLN A 42 -4.57 -5.40 4.56
CA GLN A 42 -3.96 -4.13 4.97
C GLN A 42 -2.66 -3.86 4.22
N SER A 43 -1.85 -4.89 3.99
CA SER A 43 -0.59 -4.78 3.26
C SER A 43 -0.79 -4.48 1.77
N ALA A 44 -1.92 -4.89 1.17
CA ALA A 44 -2.20 -4.67 -0.25
C ALA A 44 -2.22 -3.19 -0.64
N VAL A 45 -2.75 -2.32 0.22
CA VAL A 45 -2.76 -0.86 0.00
C VAL A 45 -1.34 -0.31 -0.01
N ILE A 46 -0.52 -0.73 0.96
CA ILE A 46 0.88 -0.31 1.07
C ILE A 46 1.67 -0.84 -0.13
N ALA A 47 1.43 -2.08 -0.56
CA ALA A 47 2.08 -2.67 -1.73
C ALA A 47 1.73 -1.89 -3.01
N ALA A 48 0.48 -1.50 -3.21
CA ALA A 48 0.08 -0.68 -4.36
C ALA A 48 0.79 0.69 -4.37
N LEU A 49 0.89 1.35 -3.23
CA LEU A 49 1.66 2.60 -3.09
C LEU A 49 3.15 2.37 -3.36
N ALA A 50 3.72 1.29 -2.86
CA ALA A 50 5.13 0.95 -3.05
C ALA A 50 5.48 0.78 -4.53
N VAL A 51 4.60 0.19 -5.35
CA VAL A 51 4.79 0.10 -6.81
C VAL A 51 4.90 1.49 -7.43
N GLY A 52 3.99 2.41 -7.08
CA GLY A 52 4.05 3.80 -7.56
C GLY A 52 5.33 4.52 -7.15
N ILE A 53 5.71 4.42 -5.87
CA ILE A 53 6.95 5.03 -5.35
C ILE A 53 8.19 4.43 -6.01
N THR A 54 8.19 3.14 -6.31
CA THR A 54 9.32 2.49 -6.99
C THR A 54 9.59 3.11 -8.36
N VAL A 55 8.54 3.49 -9.11
CA VAL A 55 8.71 4.18 -10.40
C VAL A 55 9.40 5.54 -10.22
N VAL A 56 9.03 6.29 -9.19
CA VAL A 56 9.68 7.58 -8.88
C VAL A 56 11.14 7.38 -8.47
N LEU A 57 11.43 6.36 -7.65
CA LEU A 57 12.80 6.02 -7.25
C LEU A 57 13.69 5.60 -8.43
N LEU A 58 13.11 4.93 -9.44
CA LEU A 58 13.85 4.58 -10.67
C LEU A 58 14.24 5.80 -11.50
N LEU A 59 13.55 6.92 -11.36
CA LEU A 59 13.91 8.21 -11.94
C LEU A 59 15.00 8.93 -11.13
N GLY A 60 15.43 8.39 -9.99
CA GLY A 60 16.38 9.00 -9.06
C GLY A 60 15.76 10.05 -8.14
N GLU A 61 14.44 10.13 -8.09
CA GLU A 61 13.70 11.11 -7.30
C GLU A 61 13.09 10.49 -6.04
N ILE A 62 12.78 11.32 -5.04
CA ILE A 62 12.20 10.87 -3.76
C ILE A 62 10.82 11.49 -3.60
N ASP A 63 9.79 10.66 -3.47
CA ASP A 63 8.42 11.10 -3.15
C ASP A 63 8.03 10.74 -1.72
N LEU A 64 7.97 11.76 -0.86
CA LEU A 64 7.51 11.65 0.52
C LEU A 64 6.00 11.89 0.66
N SER A 65 5.35 12.41 -0.38
CA SER A 65 3.95 12.85 -0.34
C SER A 65 2.94 11.77 -0.71
N ALA A 66 3.38 10.63 -1.27
CA ALA A 66 2.51 9.61 -1.83
C ALA A 66 1.42 9.13 -0.86
N ALA A 67 1.76 8.89 0.41
CA ALA A 67 0.80 8.48 1.43
C ALA A 67 -0.21 9.60 1.77
N ALA A 68 0.23 10.86 1.83
CA ALA A 68 -0.63 12.00 2.10
C ALA A 68 -1.57 12.29 0.91
N THR A 69 -1.06 12.15 -0.32
CA THR A 69 -1.86 12.23 -1.56
C THR A 69 -2.97 11.17 -1.55
N ALA A 70 -2.63 9.92 -1.23
CA ALA A 70 -3.61 8.84 -1.08
C ALA A 70 -4.65 9.16 0.01
N GLY A 71 -4.22 9.76 1.13
CA GLY A 71 -5.11 10.21 2.20
C GLY A 71 -6.10 11.29 1.75
N VAL A 72 -5.65 12.31 1.01
CA VAL A 72 -6.55 13.32 0.43
C VAL A 72 -7.54 12.69 -0.54
N CYS A 73 -7.05 11.80 -1.41
CA CYS A 73 -7.89 11.08 -2.36
C CYS A 73 -8.96 10.24 -1.66
N ALA A 74 -8.60 9.53 -0.60
CA ALA A 74 -9.54 8.72 0.17
C ALA A 74 -10.58 9.58 0.91
N ALA A 75 -10.15 10.70 1.51
CA ALA A 75 -11.05 11.65 2.17
C ALA A 75 -12.05 12.26 1.17
N LEU A 76 -11.56 12.69 0.01
CA LEU A 76 -12.40 13.26 -1.05
C LEU A 76 -13.39 12.23 -1.59
N LEU A 77 -12.97 10.98 -1.82
CA LEU A 77 -13.85 9.89 -2.23
C LEU A 77 -15.02 9.72 -1.23
N GLY A 78 -14.70 9.67 0.06
CA GLY A 78 -15.69 9.54 1.11
C GLY A 78 -16.71 10.68 1.11
N VAL A 79 -16.24 11.92 1.01
CA VAL A 79 -17.10 13.10 0.98
C VAL A 79 -17.99 13.13 -0.27
N LEU A 80 -17.45 12.83 -1.46
CA LEU A 80 -18.21 12.78 -2.70
C LEU A 80 -19.35 11.75 -2.64
N VAL A 81 -19.05 10.56 -2.17
CA VAL A 81 -20.06 9.49 -2.03
C VAL A 81 -21.13 9.87 -1.02
N LEU A 82 -20.75 10.46 0.12
CA LEU A 82 -21.73 10.94 1.11
C LEU A 82 -22.56 12.11 0.62
N SER A 83 -22.04 12.91 -0.31
CA SER A 83 -22.79 13.97 -1.00
C SER A 83 -23.74 13.47 -2.09
N GLY A 84 -23.84 12.15 -2.27
CA GLY A 84 -24.75 11.53 -3.25
C GLY A 84 -24.14 11.33 -4.64
N VAL A 85 -22.84 11.57 -4.83
CA VAL A 85 -22.16 11.27 -6.11
C VAL A 85 -22.03 9.75 -6.26
N PRO A 86 -22.45 9.17 -7.42
CA PRO A 86 -22.30 7.74 -7.66
C PRO A 86 -20.85 7.29 -7.49
N GLY A 87 -20.61 6.15 -6.80
CA GLY A 87 -19.27 5.67 -6.44
C GLY A 87 -18.32 5.56 -7.64
N PHE A 88 -18.79 5.11 -8.81
CA PHE A 88 -17.99 5.06 -10.03
C PHE A 88 -17.48 6.46 -10.44
N LEU A 89 -18.36 7.46 -10.46
CA LEU A 89 -17.98 8.83 -10.82
C LEU A 89 -17.05 9.44 -9.76
N ALA A 90 -17.32 9.20 -8.49
CA ALA A 90 -16.44 9.63 -7.40
C ALA A 90 -15.02 9.05 -7.54
N CYS A 91 -14.89 7.78 -7.91
CA CYS A 91 -13.58 7.15 -8.19
C CYS A 91 -12.86 7.83 -9.35
N LEU A 92 -13.55 8.13 -10.45
CA LEU A 92 -12.94 8.83 -11.60
C LEU A 92 -12.44 10.23 -11.21
N ILE A 93 -13.26 10.99 -10.47
CA ILE A 93 -12.88 12.33 -9.99
C ILE A 93 -11.63 12.24 -9.11
N VAL A 94 -11.57 11.29 -8.20
CA VAL A 94 -10.45 11.14 -7.27
C VAL A 94 -9.17 10.72 -7.99
N ILE A 95 -9.25 9.84 -8.99
CA ILE A 95 -8.10 9.48 -9.84
C ILE A 95 -7.57 10.73 -10.54
N PHE A 96 -8.48 11.53 -11.12
CA PHE A 96 -8.10 12.77 -11.81
C PHE A 96 -7.45 13.78 -10.87
N VAL A 97 -7.97 13.94 -9.65
CA VAL A 97 -7.37 14.79 -8.61
C VAL A 97 -5.98 14.30 -8.24
N GLY A 98 -5.79 12.99 -8.05
CA GLY A 98 -4.47 12.41 -7.77
C GLY A 98 -3.46 12.68 -8.90
N ILE A 99 -3.89 12.57 -10.16
CA ILE A 99 -3.06 12.91 -11.32
C ILE A 99 -2.66 14.38 -11.29
N ILE A 100 -3.59 15.30 -11.01
CA ILE A 100 -3.30 16.73 -10.92
C ILE A 100 -2.30 17.01 -9.80
N MET A 101 -2.47 16.41 -8.62
CA MET A 101 -1.56 16.58 -7.50
C MET A 101 -0.14 16.11 -7.85
N GLY A 102 -0.02 14.93 -8.46
CA GLY A 102 1.27 14.40 -8.90
C GLY A 102 1.89 15.23 -10.04
N ALA A 103 1.08 15.66 -11.00
CA ALA A 103 1.53 16.51 -12.10
C ALA A 103 2.04 17.86 -11.59
N ALA A 104 1.35 18.49 -10.63
CA ALA A 104 1.79 19.76 -10.04
C ALA A 104 3.16 19.63 -9.36
N GLN A 105 3.39 18.57 -8.60
CA GLN A 105 4.69 18.29 -8.00
C GLN A 105 5.77 17.97 -9.05
N GLY A 106 5.45 17.13 -10.03
CA GLY A 106 6.36 16.80 -11.13
C GLY A 106 6.77 18.03 -11.94
N LEU A 107 5.85 18.97 -12.19
CA LEU A 107 6.15 20.24 -12.86
C LEU A 107 7.12 21.10 -12.03
N LEU A 108 6.95 21.18 -10.72
CA LEU A 108 7.86 21.93 -9.85
C LEU A 108 9.28 21.33 -9.85
N VAL A 109 9.38 20.01 -9.87
CA VAL A 109 10.68 19.32 -9.93
C VAL A 109 11.32 19.46 -11.31
N ALA A 110 10.55 19.15 -12.38
CA ALA A 110 11.11 19.05 -13.73
C ALA A 110 11.38 20.41 -14.40
N TYR A 111 10.51 21.41 -14.19
CA TYR A 111 10.61 22.70 -14.88
C TYR A 111 11.14 23.81 -13.99
N VAL A 112 10.81 23.83 -12.71
CA VAL A 112 11.32 24.85 -11.77
C VAL A 112 12.69 24.44 -11.22
N GLY A 113 13.02 23.12 -11.26
CA GLY A 113 14.30 22.61 -10.79
C GLY A 113 14.44 22.53 -9.26
N ILE A 114 13.31 22.50 -8.55
CA ILE A 114 13.32 22.34 -7.09
C ILE A 114 13.60 20.87 -6.78
N PRO A 115 14.51 20.54 -5.84
CA PRO A 115 14.76 19.16 -5.44
C PRO A 115 13.47 18.43 -5.03
N SER A 116 13.27 17.20 -5.52
CA SER A 116 12.03 16.43 -5.33
C SER A 116 11.66 16.24 -3.86
N PHE A 117 12.64 15.96 -3.01
CA PHE A 117 12.40 15.78 -1.58
C PHE A 117 11.82 17.04 -0.91
N VAL A 118 12.21 18.26 -1.37
CA VAL A 118 11.67 19.51 -0.84
C VAL A 118 10.21 19.71 -1.26
N VAL A 119 9.93 19.48 -2.56
CA VAL A 119 8.58 19.59 -3.11
C VAL A 119 7.65 18.59 -2.44
N THR A 120 8.09 17.33 -2.34
CA THR A 120 7.26 16.26 -1.79
C THR A 120 7.12 16.33 -0.27
N LEU A 121 8.12 16.86 0.46
CA LEU A 121 7.98 17.15 1.89
C LEU A 121 6.96 18.27 2.14
N ALA A 122 7.00 19.33 1.35
CA ALA A 122 6.00 20.40 1.42
C ALA A 122 4.61 19.84 1.05
N GLY A 123 4.54 18.98 0.03
CA GLY A 123 3.33 18.25 -0.34
C GLY A 123 2.80 17.37 0.79
N LEU A 124 3.65 16.62 1.47
CA LEU A 124 3.29 15.79 2.62
C LEU A 124 2.55 16.61 3.68
N LEU A 125 3.14 17.72 4.10
CA LEU A 125 2.55 18.58 5.15
C LEU A 125 1.29 19.29 4.68
N GLY A 126 1.31 19.83 3.45
CA GLY A 126 0.16 20.51 2.86
C GLY A 126 -1.03 19.57 2.65
N TYR A 127 -0.79 18.37 2.14
CA TYR A 127 -1.84 17.39 1.89
C TYR A 127 -2.37 16.78 3.19
N GLN A 128 -1.55 16.60 4.21
CA GLN A 128 -2.03 16.22 5.55
C GLN A 128 -2.97 17.26 6.13
N GLY A 129 -2.61 18.55 6.03
CA GLY A 129 -3.49 19.65 6.47
C GLY A 129 -4.79 19.70 5.65
N LEU A 130 -4.70 19.49 4.32
CA LEU A 130 -5.87 19.46 3.44
C LEU A 130 -6.79 18.26 3.80
N MET A 131 -6.22 17.08 4.02
CA MET A 131 -6.96 15.90 4.43
C MET A 131 -7.72 16.14 5.74
N GLN A 132 -7.07 16.74 6.76
CA GLN A 132 -7.71 17.07 8.03
C GLN A 132 -8.83 18.09 7.87
N LYS A 133 -8.69 19.05 6.95
CA LYS A 133 -9.74 20.02 6.65
C LYS A 133 -10.95 19.38 5.95
N ILE A 134 -10.71 18.44 5.04
CA ILE A 134 -11.77 17.69 4.34
C ILE A 134 -12.47 16.72 5.30
N LEU A 135 -11.71 16.11 6.21
CA LEU A 135 -12.17 15.07 7.12
C LEU A 135 -11.81 15.37 8.59
N PRO A 136 -12.48 16.35 9.23
CA PRO A 136 -12.14 16.75 10.60
C PRO A 136 -12.31 15.62 11.63
N THR A 137 -13.24 14.70 11.40
CA THR A 137 -13.53 13.58 12.31
C THR A 137 -12.61 12.39 12.11
N GLY A 138 -11.77 12.40 11.07
CA GLY A 138 -10.80 11.34 10.78
C GLY A 138 -11.40 10.02 10.29
N ASN A 139 -12.74 9.89 10.24
CA ASN A 139 -13.38 8.63 9.87
C ASN A 139 -14.71 8.85 9.12
N LEU A 140 -14.89 8.18 7.98
CA LEU A 140 -16.14 8.17 7.22
C LEU A 140 -16.55 6.73 6.90
N ASN A 141 -17.82 6.42 7.14
CA ASN A 141 -18.37 5.12 6.73
C ASN A 141 -18.97 5.23 5.33
N VAL A 142 -18.23 4.79 4.33
CA VAL A 142 -18.67 4.79 2.93
C VAL A 142 -19.56 3.57 2.68
N GLY A 143 -20.85 3.82 2.43
CA GLY A 143 -21.88 2.79 2.21
C GLY A 143 -22.09 2.40 0.76
N ASP A 144 -21.48 3.10 -0.21
CA ASP A 144 -21.71 2.89 -1.65
C ASP A 144 -21.37 1.47 -2.09
N PRO A 145 -22.30 0.76 -2.80
CA PRO A 145 -22.09 -0.63 -3.22
C PRO A 145 -20.91 -0.79 -4.18
N PHE A 146 -20.69 0.17 -5.08
CA PHE A 146 -19.60 0.11 -6.07
C PHE A 146 -18.24 0.24 -5.38
N VAL A 147 -18.07 1.25 -4.50
CA VAL A 147 -16.82 1.44 -3.74
C VAL A 147 -16.55 0.24 -2.84
N ARG A 148 -17.60 -0.30 -2.20
CA ARG A 148 -17.47 -1.51 -1.37
C ARG A 148 -17.13 -2.73 -2.20
N SER A 149 -17.64 -2.87 -3.41
CA SER A 149 -17.30 -4.00 -4.28
C SER A 149 -15.83 -3.97 -4.68
N ILE A 150 -15.30 -2.80 -5.04
CA ILE A 150 -13.87 -2.64 -5.35
C ILE A 150 -13.00 -2.98 -4.12
N ALA A 151 -13.36 -2.43 -2.96
CA ALA A 151 -12.59 -2.65 -1.72
C ALA A 151 -12.67 -4.10 -1.20
N ARG A 152 -13.72 -4.84 -1.58
CA ARG A 152 -13.99 -6.22 -1.14
C ARG A 152 -14.04 -7.20 -2.31
N LEU A 153 -13.54 -6.83 -3.48
CA LEU A 153 -13.45 -7.73 -4.63
C LEU A 153 -12.54 -8.88 -4.24
N LEU A 154 -13.16 -9.86 -3.60
CA LEU A 154 -12.58 -11.16 -3.35
C LEU A 154 -12.52 -11.87 -4.70
N ILE A 155 -11.36 -11.88 -5.29
CA ILE A 155 -11.09 -12.78 -6.42
C ILE A 155 -11.33 -14.18 -5.85
N PRO A 156 -12.23 -15.00 -6.41
CA PRO A 156 -12.41 -16.37 -5.97
C PRO A 156 -11.04 -17.06 -5.83
N ASP A 157 -10.85 -17.84 -4.77
CA ASP A 157 -9.53 -18.39 -4.39
C ASP A 157 -8.80 -19.05 -5.56
N MET A 158 -9.55 -19.74 -6.43
CA MET A 158 -9.01 -20.38 -7.64
C MET A 158 -8.44 -19.37 -8.64
N TRP A 159 -9.10 -18.22 -8.85
CA TRP A 159 -8.62 -17.18 -9.76
C TRP A 159 -7.46 -16.39 -9.17
N GLY A 160 -7.46 -16.17 -7.85
CA GLY A 160 -6.34 -15.55 -7.14
C GLY A 160 -5.08 -16.41 -7.28
N LEU A 161 -5.21 -17.72 -7.09
CA LEU A 161 -4.13 -18.68 -7.23
C LEU A 161 -3.63 -18.79 -8.68
N PHE A 162 -4.55 -18.79 -9.65
CA PHE A 162 -4.22 -18.76 -11.08
C PHE A 162 -3.46 -17.48 -11.46
N LEU A 163 -3.93 -16.32 -11.00
CA LEU A 163 -3.27 -15.04 -11.28
C LEU A 163 -1.87 -14.97 -10.65
N ALA A 164 -1.73 -15.43 -9.42
CA ALA A 164 -0.44 -15.53 -8.74
C ALA A 164 0.52 -16.46 -9.51
N LEU A 165 0.03 -17.61 -9.98
CA LEU A 165 0.80 -18.53 -10.80
C LEU A 165 1.23 -17.89 -12.12
N VAL A 166 0.32 -17.19 -12.81
CA VAL A 166 0.62 -16.49 -14.08
C VAL A 166 1.72 -15.42 -13.86
N VAL A 167 1.58 -14.60 -12.81
CA VAL A 167 2.59 -13.58 -12.48
C VAL A 167 3.94 -14.23 -12.16
N PHE A 168 3.94 -15.29 -11.37
CA PHE A 168 5.15 -16.04 -11.04
C PHE A 168 5.82 -16.63 -12.29
N VAL A 169 5.05 -17.27 -13.18
CA VAL A 169 5.57 -17.83 -14.43
C VAL A 169 6.14 -16.74 -15.34
N LEU A 170 5.42 -15.62 -15.50
CA LEU A 170 5.90 -14.48 -16.30
C LEU A 170 7.21 -13.92 -15.74
N PHE A 171 7.30 -13.77 -14.43
CA PHE A 171 8.51 -13.30 -13.77
C PHE A 171 9.67 -14.29 -13.95
N ALA A 172 9.43 -15.58 -13.74
CA ALA A 172 10.44 -16.62 -13.99
C ALA A 172 10.92 -16.61 -15.43
N LEU A 173 9.99 -16.52 -16.41
CA LEU A 173 10.33 -16.46 -17.83
C LEU A 173 11.17 -15.24 -18.19
N THR A 174 10.82 -14.05 -17.65
CA THR A 174 11.62 -12.83 -17.88
C THR A 174 13.03 -12.95 -17.28
N THR A 175 13.15 -13.54 -16.11
CA THR A 175 14.45 -13.77 -15.45
C THR A 175 15.30 -14.76 -16.25
N ILE A 176 14.71 -15.86 -16.69
CA ILE A 176 15.40 -16.86 -17.54
C ILE A 176 15.82 -16.22 -18.88
N ARG A 177 14.94 -15.48 -19.54
CA ARG A 177 15.26 -14.78 -20.80
C ARG A 177 16.44 -13.81 -20.63
N LYS A 178 16.47 -13.06 -19.53
CA LYS A 178 17.60 -12.15 -19.22
C LYS A 178 18.92 -12.92 -19.09
N GLN A 179 18.91 -14.09 -18.45
CA GLN A 179 20.09 -14.94 -18.31
C GLN A 179 20.58 -15.49 -19.65
N VAL A 180 19.64 -15.93 -20.52
CA VAL A 180 19.99 -16.41 -21.88
C VAL A 180 20.62 -15.29 -22.70
N GLN A 181 20.02 -14.10 -22.69
CA GLN A 181 20.56 -12.93 -23.42
C GLN A 181 21.93 -12.48 -22.90
N ARG A 182 22.18 -12.56 -21.59
CA ARG A 182 23.51 -12.29 -21.01
C ARG A 182 24.53 -13.30 -21.49
N LYS A 183 24.17 -14.59 -21.55
CA LYS A 183 25.03 -15.65 -22.07
C LYS A 183 25.39 -15.43 -23.54
N GLU A 184 24.42 -15.05 -24.37
CA GLU A 184 24.63 -14.74 -25.80
C GLU A 184 25.54 -13.54 -26.03
N LYS A 185 25.50 -12.55 -25.13
CA LYS A 185 26.33 -11.35 -25.18
C LYS A 185 27.70 -11.51 -24.53
N GLY A 186 28.06 -12.71 -24.06
CA GLY A 186 29.34 -12.97 -23.39
C GLY A 186 29.52 -12.27 -22.05
N LEU A 187 28.43 -11.81 -21.42
CA LEU A 187 28.44 -11.18 -20.09
C LEU A 187 28.47 -12.24 -19.00
N GLU A 188 29.06 -11.89 -17.85
CA GLU A 188 29.05 -12.78 -16.69
C GLU A 188 27.59 -13.14 -16.29
N LEU A 189 27.36 -14.44 -16.11
CA LEU A 189 26.09 -14.96 -15.63
C LEU A 189 25.94 -14.66 -14.14
N ASP A 190 24.77 -14.22 -13.74
CA ASP A 190 24.45 -14.10 -12.30
C ASP A 190 24.60 -15.49 -11.65
N ASN A 191 25.13 -15.51 -10.44
CA ASN A 191 25.30 -16.77 -9.69
C ASN A 191 23.94 -17.48 -9.57
N LYS A 192 23.94 -18.82 -9.73
CA LYS A 192 22.70 -19.62 -9.61
C LYS A 192 21.90 -19.31 -8.34
N LEU A 193 22.59 -19.04 -7.22
CA LEU A 193 21.97 -18.62 -5.98
C LEU A 193 21.25 -17.26 -6.10
N THR A 194 21.82 -16.30 -6.80
CA THR A 194 21.23 -14.98 -7.01
C THR A 194 19.98 -15.07 -7.88
N VAL A 195 19.99 -15.90 -8.92
CA VAL A 195 18.83 -16.15 -9.79
C VAL A 195 17.71 -16.82 -9.03
N TRP A 196 18.03 -17.82 -8.21
CA TRP A 196 17.04 -18.48 -7.35
C TRP A 196 16.46 -17.52 -6.32
N PHE A 197 17.30 -16.68 -5.72
CA PHE A 197 16.84 -15.64 -4.78
C PHE A 197 15.91 -14.62 -5.46
N GLN A 198 16.20 -14.21 -6.71
CA GLN A 198 15.35 -13.29 -7.49
C GLN A 198 14.01 -13.91 -7.90
N ILE A 199 13.93 -15.26 -7.98
CA ILE A 199 12.67 -15.96 -8.33
C ILE A 199 11.80 -16.22 -7.10
N ILE A 200 12.42 -16.38 -5.91
CA ILE A 200 11.72 -16.76 -4.67
C ILE A 200 11.32 -15.54 -3.82
N VAL A 201 12.07 -14.42 -3.90
CA VAL A 201 11.79 -13.17 -3.18
C VAL A 201 11.03 -12.20 -4.06
#